data_1b276c7da95348d618e83fae7c01719b
#
_entry.id   1b276c7da95348d618e83fae7c01719b
#
_cell.length_a   1.000
_cell.length_b   1.000
_cell.length_c   1.000
_cell.angle_alpha   90.00
_cell.angle_beta   90.00
_cell.angle_gamma   90.00
#
_symmetry.space_group_name_H-M   'P 1'
#
loop_
_entity.id
_entity.type
_entity.pdbx_description
1 polymer ?
#
loop_
_entity_poly.entity_id
_entity_poly.type
_entity_poly.pdbx_seq_one_letter_code
_entity_poly.pdbx_strand_id
1 'polypeptide(L)'
;MAFARVILDKQMPEKAQVLEVPAPDLIDREFIHEVFSHDEFAEIKAVVPVANHQLIFELEAIGFELGRQFSKGKNRFQRLRLDRFEYIAFLAKLKMQEHGLQEPWEFIFDSAKQRAGLCNYTDHQISLSKYLVQYHSLDQSEQVILHEVAHALAGKDAGHGPNWKQIAKSIGYRGEKFTGKEIAEQTAKWIGECKNGHRHYRYKSPRAQLACGYCGKGFNRRYLISWTERAA
;
A
#
# COMPACT_ATOMS: atom_id res chain seq x y z
N MET A 1 -19.42 -26.71 0.30
CA MET A 1 -18.04 -26.38 0.60
C MET A 1 -17.87 -24.89 0.32
N ALA A 2 -17.38 -24.16 1.28
CA ALA A 2 -16.93 -22.79 1.10
C ALA A 2 -15.50 -22.83 0.57
N PHE A 3 -15.12 -21.91 -0.28
CA PHE A 3 -13.74 -21.79 -0.76
C PHE A 3 -13.41 -20.31 -1.00
N ALA A 4 -12.19 -19.95 -0.74
CA ALA A 4 -11.64 -18.66 -1.10
C ALA A 4 -10.77 -18.82 -2.35
N ARG A 5 -10.81 -17.82 -3.22
CA ARG A 5 -9.94 -17.72 -4.39
C ARG A 5 -9.13 -16.45 -4.30
N VAL A 6 -7.83 -16.61 -4.36
CA VAL A 6 -6.90 -15.49 -4.49
C VAL A 6 -6.62 -15.31 -5.98
N ILE A 7 -6.85 -14.11 -6.51
CA ILE A 7 -6.68 -13.83 -7.93
C ILE A 7 -5.48 -12.91 -8.11
N LEU A 8 -4.59 -13.32 -9.00
CA LEU A 8 -3.43 -12.54 -9.45
C LEU A 8 -3.85 -11.27 -10.21
N ASP A 9 -2.96 -10.30 -10.23
CA ASP A 9 -3.13 -9.02 -10.91
C ASP A 9 -3.59 -9.20 -12.36
N LYS A 10 -4.50 -8.32 -12.79
CA LYS A 10 -5.12 -8.29 -14.11
C LYS A 10 -4.15 -8.12 -15.29
N GLN A 11 -2.89 -7.78 -15.02
CA GLN A 11 -1.88 -7.60 -16.07
C GLN A 11 -1.31 -8.90 -16.64
N MET A 12 -1.57 -10.04 -15.99
CA MET A 12 -1.16 -11.37 -16.49
C MET A 12 -2.29 -12.41 -16.34
N PRO A 13 -3.35 -12.34 -17.15
CA PRO A 13 -4.49 -13.23 -17.04
C PRO A 13 -4.16 -14.73 -17.26
N GLU A 14 -3.03 -15.04 -17.89
CA GLU A 14 -2.62 -16.42 -18.19
C GLU A 14 -1.89 -17.12 -17.04
N LYS A 15 -1.52 -16.41 -15.98
CA LYS A 15 -0.82 -16.93 -14.79
C LYS A 15 -1.63 -16.80 -13.50
N ALA A 16 -2.94 -16.68 -13.60
CA ALA A 16 -3.81 -16.63 -12.43
C ALA A 16 -3.64 -17.92 -11.60
N GLN A 17 -2.75 -17.92 -10.62
CA GLN A 17 -2.74 -18.94 -9.59
C GLN A 17 -3.95 -18.68 -8.68
N VAL A 18 -4.89 -19.59 -8.75
CA VAL A 18 -6.04 -19.60 -7.84
C VAL A 18 -5.62 -20.41 -6.63
N LEU A 19 -5.37 -19.75 -5.51
CA LEU A 19 -5.23 -20.44 -4.24
C LEU A 19 -6.65 -20.78 -3.76
N GLU A 20 -7.06 -22.04 -3.89
CA GLU A 20 -8.29 -22.52 -3.25
C GLU A 20 -7.95 -22.81 -1.78
N VAL A 21 -8.44 -21.96 -0.88
CA VAL A 21 -8.37 -22.24 0.55
C VAL A 21 -9.55 -23.16 0.90
N PRO A 22 -9.28 -24.39 1.33
CA PRO A 22 -10.35 -25.38 1.53
C PRO A 22 -11.28 -25.07 2.71
N ALA A 23 -10.92 -24.16 3.58
CA ALA A 23 -11.72 -23.77 4.73
C ALA A 23 -11.68 -22.24 4.89
N PRO A 24 -12.80 -21.52 4.68
CA PRO A 24 -12.88 -20.07 4.93
C PRO A 24 -12.62 -19.69 6.39
N ASP A 25 -12.78 -20.61 7.32
CA ASP A 25 -12.50 -20.46 8.75
C ASP A 25 -11.01 -20.13 9.03
N LEU A 26 -10.13 -20.30 8.02
CA LEU A 26 -8.70 -19.95 8.08
C LEU A 26 -8.38 -18.56 7.47
N ILE A 27 -9.38 -17.83 7.01
CA ILE A 27 -9.16 -16.46 6.52
C ILE A 27 -9.19 -15.51 7.71
N ASP A 28 -8.04 -15.35 8.31
CA ASP A 28 -7.80 -14.36 9.36
C ASP A 28 -6.90 -13.22 8.84
N ARG A 29 -6.54 -12.30 9.70
CA ARG A 29 -5.66 -11.18 9.34
C ARG A 29 -4.25 -11.65 8.95
N GLU A 30 -3.74 -12.68 9.57
CA GLU A 30 -2.42 -13.24 9.27
C GLU A 30 -2.39 -13.80 7.85
N PHE A 31 -3.38 -14.58 7.48
CA PHE A 31 -3.58 -15.06 6.10
C PHE A 31 -3.67 -13.92 5.09
N ILE A 32 -4.47 -12.88 5.38
CA ILE A 32 -4.61 -11.71 4.50
C ILE A 32 -3.26 -10.98 4.34
N HIS A 33 -2.53 -10.80 5.43
CA HIS A 33 -1.20 -10.20 5.41
C HIS A 33 -0.22 -11.03 4.59
N GLU A 34 -0.23 -12.36 4.75
CA GLU A 34 0.61 -13.27 3.98
C GLU A 34 0.31 -13.15 2.49
N VAL A 35 -0.96 -13.26 2.11
CA VAL A 35 -1.38 -13.17 0.69
C VAL A 35 -0.97 -11.82 0.08
N PHE A 36 -1.29 -10.71 0.73
CA PHE A 36 -0.96 -9.39 0.19
C PHE A 36 0.52 -8.99 0.36
N SER A 37 1.34 -9.79 1.05
CA SER A 37 2.80 -9.63 1.07
C SER A 37 3.44 -10.02 -0.25
N HIS A 38 2.77 -10.86 -1.02
CA HIS A 38 3.20 -11.22 -2.37
C HIS A 38 2.73 -10.13 -3.34
N ASP A 39 3.65 -9.51 -4.06
CA ASP A 39 3.36 -8.43 -5.03
C ASP A 39 2.42 -8.88 -6.17
N GLU A 40 2.21 -10.19 -6.29
CA GLU A 40 1.41 -10.83 -7.33
C GLU A 40 -0.10 -10.80 -7.04
N PHE A 41 -0.52 -10.56 -5.79
CA PHE A 41 -1.92 -10.69 -5.38
C PHE A 41 -2.59 -9.33 -5.14
N ALA A 42 -3.60 -9.03 -5.96
CA ALA A 42 -4.36 -7.78 -5.89
C ALA A 42 -5.72 -7.94 -5.19
N GLU A 43 -6.28 -9.15 -5.14
CA GLU A 43 -7.65 -9.39 -4.66
C GLU A 43 -7.80 -10.80 -4.06
N ILE A 44 -8.53 -10.89 -2.94
CA ILE A 44 -8.99 -12.15 -2.35
C ILE A 44 -10.50 -12.28 -2.60
N LYS A 45 -10.93 -13.43 -3.10
CA LYS A 45 -12.36 -13.76 -3.27
C LYS A 45 -12.73 -14.94 -2.40
N ALA A 46 -13.77 -14.76 -1.59
CA ALA A 46 -14.38 -15.82 -0.81
C ALA A 46 -15.78 -16.17 -1.35
N VAL A 47 -16.13 -17.44 -1.27
CA VAL A 47 -17.47 -17.95 -1.58
C VAL A 47 -17.97 -18.71 -0.37
N VAL A 48 -19.02 -18.19 0.25
CA VAL A 48 -19.55 -18.70 1.50
C VAL A 48 -21.03 -19.07 1.34
N PRO A 49 -21.51 -20.19 1.90
CA PRO A 49 -22.93 -20.48 1.93
C PRO A 49 -23.69 -19.35 2.62
N VAL A 50 -24.79 -18.87 2.02
CA VAL A 50 -25.58 -17.76 2.60
C VAL A 50 -26.09 -18.11 4.01
N ALA A 51 -26.30 -19.38 4.30
CA ALA A 51 -26.71 -19.85 5.63
C ALA A 51 -25.60 -19.71 6.71
N ASN A 52 -24.34 -19.52 6.31
CA ASN A 52 -23.24 -19.29 7.25
C ASN A 52 -23.08 -17.80 7.57
N HIS A 53 -24.07 -17.23 8.25
CA HIS A 53 -24.11 -15.82 8.59
C HIS A 53 -22.92 -15.39 9.47
N GLN A 54 -22.48 -16.28 10.37
CA GLN A 54 -21.37 -15.98 11.27
C GLN A 54 -20.09 -15.71 10.50
N LEU A 55 -19.72 -16.62 9.58
CA LEU A 55 -18.52 -16.45 8.77
C LEU A 55 -18.61 -15.24 7.83
N ILE A 56 -19.79 -14.96 7.26
CA ILE A 56 -20.00 -13.75 6.45
C ILE A 56 -19.72 -12.52 7.29
N PHE A 57 -20.28 -12.44 8.48
CA PHE A 57 -20.06 -11.32 9.41
C PHE A 57 -18.59 -11.17 9.81
N GLU A 58 -17.90 -12.27 10.09
CA GLU A 58 -16.47 -12.27 10.42
C GLU A 58 -15.60 -11.74 9.26
N LEU A 59 -15.89 -12.15 8.03
CA LEU A 59 -15.19 -11.66 6.84
C LEU A 59 -15.46 -10.16 6.58
N GLU A 60 -16.71 -9.70 6.76
CA GLU A 60 -17.04 -8.27 6.68
C GLU A 60 -16.31 -7.46 7.76
N ALA A 61 -16.20 -8.00 8.98
CA ALA A 61 -15.49 -7.36 10.09
C ALA A 61 -13.98 -7.18 9.87
N ILE A 62 -13.39 -7.93 8.93
CA ILE A 62 -12.00 -7.77 8.49
C ILE A 62 -11.86 -7.11 7.11
N GLY A 63 -12.93 -6.50 6.62
CA GLY A 63 -12.92 -5.62 5.45
C GLY A 63 -13.39 -6.23 4.13
N PHE A 64 -13.90 -7.47 4.12
CA PHE A 64 -14.47 -8.03 2.90
C PHE A 64 -15.77 -7.35 2.52
N GLU A 65 -15.92 -7.00 1.25
CA GLU A 65 -17.14 -6.46 0.69
C GLU A 65 -18.05 -7.57 0.15
N LEU A 66 -19.36 -7.41 0.38
CA LEU A 66 -20.38 -8.29 -0.18
C LEU A 66 -20.51 -8.07 -1.70
N GLY A 67 -20.34 -9.14 -2.45
CA GLY A 67 -20.60 -9.16 -3.86
C GLY A 67 -21.96 -9.80 -4.18
N ARG A 68 -22.06 -10.40 -5.35
CA ARG A 68 -23.30 -10.99 -5.85
C ARG A 68 -23.59 -12.36 -5.23
N GLN A 69 -24.86 -12.59 -4.84
CA GLN A 69 -25.35 -13.94 -4.50
C GLN A 69 -25.61 -14.76 -5.76
N PHE A 70 -25.44 -16.08 -5.64
CA PHE A 70 -25.76 -17.01 -6.69
C PHE A 70 -26.22 -18.37 -6.13
N SER A 71 -26.85 -19.18 -6.96
CA SER A 71 -27.32 -20.52 -6.58
C SER A 71 -26.57 -21.61 -7.36
N LYS A 72 -26.27 -22.72 -6.68
CA LYS A 72 -25.77 -23.95 -7.32
C LYS A 72 -26.60 -25.10 -6.80
N GLY A 73 -27.51 -25.60 -7.65
CA GLY A 73 -28.56 -26.52 -7.24
C GLY A 73 -29.49 -25.85 -6.21
N LYS A 74 -29.73 -26.51 -5.07
CA LYS A 74 -30.57 -26.00 -3.99
C LYS A 74 -29.85 -25.07 -3.04
N ASN A 75 -28.53 -24.89 -3.14
CA ASN A 75 -27.72 -24.12 -2.22
C ASN A 75 -27.51 -22.71 -2.76
N ARG A 76 -27.60 -21.72 -1.85
CA ARG A 76 -27.31 -20.31 -2.12
C ARG A 76 -25.96 -19.94 -1.53
N PHE A 77 -25.18 -19.16 -2.27
CA PHE A 77 -23.84 -18.70 -1.90
C PHE A 77 -23.74 -17.19 -2.01
N GLN A 78 -23.00 -16.59 -1.09
CA GLN A 78 -22.57 -15.22 -1.08
C GLN A 78 -21.14 -15.15 -1.61
N ARG A 79 -20.87 -14.25 -2.56
CA ARG A 79 -19.51 -13.86 -2.90
C ARG A 79 -19.07 -12.71 -2.01
N LEU A 80 -17.84 -12.76 -1.56
CA LEU A 80 -17.16 -11.67 -0.87
C LEU A 80 -15.85 -11.41 -1.59
N ARG A 81 -15.38 -10.17 -1.54
CA ARG A 81 -14.09 -9.78 -2.10
C ARG A 81 -13.37 -8.82 -1.15
N LEU A 82 -12.07 -8.85 -1.20
CA LEU A 82 -11.20 -7.92 -0.52
C LEU A 82 -10.06 -7.59 -1.47
N ASP A 83 -9.95 -6.34 -1.92
CA ASP A 83 -8.77 -5.91 -2.64
C ASP A 83 -7.74 -5.26 -1.71
N ARG A 84 -6.51 -5.13 -2.20
CA ARG A 84 -5.40 -4.60 -1.42
C ARG A 84 -5.63 -3.17 -0.94
N PHE A 85 -6.23 -2.31 -1.77
CA PHE A 85 -6.52 -0.93 -1.39
C PHE A 85 -7.63 -0.86 -0.33
N GLU A 86 -8.69 -1.65 -0.49
CA GLU A 86 -9.79 -1.76 0.47
C GLU A 86 -9.25 -2.23 1.83
N TYR A 87 -8.38 -3.25 1.84
CA TYR A 87 -7.77 -3.74 3.07
C TYR A 87 -6.87 -2.70 3.75
N ILE A 88 -6.04 -1.98 2.98
CA ILE A 88 -5.19 -0.92 3.55
C ILE A 88 -6.03 0.24 4.08
N ALA A 89 -7.12 0.61 3.40
CA ALA A 89 -8.04 1.62 3.91
C ALA A 89 -8.71 1.18 5.22
N PHE A 90 -9.14 -0.09 5.29
CA PHE A 90 -9.66 -0.69 6.52
C PHE A 90 -8.60 -0.67 7.64
N LEU A 91 -7.37 -1.13 7.36
CA LEU A 91 -6.27 -1.15 8.31
C LEU A 91 -5.94 0.25 8.83
N ALA A 92 -5.91 1.25 7.94
CA ALA A 92 -5.65 2.63 8.33
C ALA A 92 -6.72 3.16 9.30
N LYS A 93 -8.00 2.97 9.00
CA LYS A 93 -9.10 3.36 9.88
C LYS A 93 -9.03 2.65 11.23
N LEU A 94 -8.71 1.35 11.22
CA LEU A 94 -8.53 0.58 12.43
C LEU A 94 -7.41 1.16 13.31
N LYS A 95 -6.22 1.44 12.71
CA LYS A 95 -5.09 2.04 13.43
C LYS A 95 -5.41 3.43 13.96
N MET A 96 -6.12 4.24 13.20
CA MET A 96 -6.58 5.54 13.66
C MET A 96 -7.50 5.39 14.90
N GLN A 97 -8.47 4.47 14.86
CA GLN A 97 -9.38 4.22 15.97
C GLN A 97 -8.68 3.64 17.21
N GLU A 98 -7.77 2.65 17.02
CA GLU A 98 -6.97 2.03 18.10
C GLU A 98 -6.17 3.07 18.88
N HIS A 99 -5.77 4.16 18.23
CA HIS A 99 -4.97 5.23 18.82
C HIS A 99 -5.77 6.52 19.09
N GLY A 100 -7.11 6.45 19.08
CA GLY A 100 -7.98 7.54 19.49
C GLY A 100 -8.16 8.65 18.46
N LEU A 101 -7.74 8.46 17.22
CA LEU A 101 -8.06 9.37 16.11
C LEU A 101 -9.44 9.01 15.54
N GLN A 102 -10.44 9.75 15.98
CA GLN A 102 -11.83 9.66 15.49
C GLN A 102 -12.17 10.93 14.70
N GLU A 103 -13.44 11.08 14.34
CA GLU A 103 -13.90 12.31 13.70
C GLU A 103 -13.34 13.58 14.38
N PRO A 104 -12.88 14.55 13.61
CA PRO A 104 -13.03 14.70 12.16
C PRO A 104 -11.92 14.09 11.28
N TRP A 105 -11.05 13.22 11.82
CA TRP A 105 -9.95 12.61 11.08
C TRP A 105 -10.43 11.54 10.09
N GLU A 106 -9.98 11.66 8.84
CA GLU A 106 -10.31 10.74 7.75
C GLU A 106 -9.04 10.16 7.11
N PHE A 107 -9.19 8.96 6.54
CA PHE A 107 -8.14 8.33 5.72
C PHE A 107 -8.48 8.41 4.23
N ILE A 108 -7.49 8.80 3.41
CA ILE A 108 -7.62 8.85 1.95
C ILE A 108 -6.38 8.28 1.24
N PHE A 109 -6.53 7.93 -0.03
CA PHE A 109 -5.39 7.70 -0.93
C PHE A 109 -5.12 8.93 -1.78
N ASP A 110 -3.84 9.31 -1.88
CA ASP A 110 -3.42 10.38 -2.78
C ASP A 110 -2.53 9.88 -3.93
N SER A 111 -2.13 10.80 -4.81
CA SER A 111 -1.31 10.49 -5.99
C SER A 111 0.12 11.00 -5.87
N ALA A 112 0.64 11.19 -4.64
CA ALA A 112 1.99 11.67 -4.43
C ALA A 112 3.02 10.64 -4.91
N LYS A 113 4.03 11.12 -5.64
CA LYS A 113 5.10 10.29 -6.20
C LYS A 113 6.43 10.43 -5.47
N GLN A 114 6.51 11.35 -4.51
CA GLN A 114 7.77 11.69 -3.80
C GLN A 114 7.64 11.57 -2.28
N ARG A 115 6.49 11.17 -1.77
CA ARG A 115 6.25 10.87 -0.35
C ARG A 115 5.35 9.65 -0.22
N ALA A 116 5.49 8.94 0.87
CA ALA A 116 4.72 7.75 1.17
C ALA A 116 3.34 8.07 1.74
N GLY A 117 3.30 8.98 2.71
CA GLY A 117 2.09 9.44 3.37
C GLY A 117 2.10 10.93 3.66
N LEU A 118 1.04 11.43 4.25
CA LEU A 118 0.91 12.80 4.74
C LEU A 118 -0.14 12.88 5.85
N CYS A 119 0.21 13.55 6.94
CA CYS A 119 -0.72 14.04 7.94
C CYS A 119 -1.10 15.50 7.62
N ASN A 120 -2.33 15.72 7.17
CA ASN A 120 -2.87 17.06 6.89
C ASN A 120 -3.71 17.55 8.07
N TYR A 121 -3.17 18.45 8.85
CA TYR A 121 -3.84 19.00 10.04
C TYR A 121 -4.99 19.96 9.71
N THR A 122 -4.95 20.61 8.55
CA THR A 122 -6.00 21.55 8.15
C THR A 122 -7.30 20.84 7.81
N ASP A 123 -7.18 19.76 7.05
CA ASP A 123 -8.34 18.98 6.59
C ASP A 123 -8.58 17.76 7.49
N HIS A 124 -7.79 17.56 8.54
CA HIS A 124 -7.84 16.39 9.43
C HIS A 124 -7.77 15.07 8.63
N GLN A 125 -6.78 14.97 7.73
CA GLN A 125 -6.64 13.81 6.87
C GLN A 125 -5.28 13.13 7.04
N ILE A 126 -5.31 11.81 7.09
CA ILE A 126 -4.15 10.95 6.90
C ILE A 126 -4.25 10.37 5.51
N SER A 127 -3.20 10.54 4.70
CA SER A 127 -3.17 9.97 3.36
C SER A 127 -1.97 9.05 3.15
N LEU A 128 -2.17 8.04 2.29
CA LEU A 128 -1.11 7.24 1.70
C LEU A 128 -1.06 7.43 0.19
N SER A 129 0.15 7.44 -0.34
CA SER A 129 0.33 7.40 -1.79
C SER A 129 -0.18 6.07 -2.36
N LYS A 130 -1.07 6.13 -3.36
CA LYS A 130 -1.52 4.94 -4.09
C LYS A 130 -0.37 4.17 -4.74
N TYR A 131 0.73 4.85 -5.09
CA TYR A 131 1.91 4.21 -5.62
C TYR A 131 2.68 3.43 -4.55
N LEU A 132 2.70 3.92 -3.30
CA LEU A 132 3.23 3.13 -2.18
C LEU A 132 2.44 1.83 -2.05
N VAL A 133 1.13 1.92 -1.96
CA VAL A 133 0.24 0.77 -1.80
C VAL A 133 0.42 -0.25 -2.92
N GLN A 134 0.63 0.21 -4.14
CA GLN A 134 0.78 -0.64 -5.32
C GLN A 134 2.13 -1.39 -5.36
N TYR A 135 3.22 -0.77 -4.89
CA TYR A 135 4.59 -1.28 -5.10
C TYR A 135 5.31 -1.71 -3.83
N HIS A 136 4.71 -1.59 -2.67
CA HIS A 136 5.33 -1.91 -1.38
C HIS A 136 4.52 -2.96 -0.61
N SER A 137 5.18 -3.63 0.35
CA SER A 137 4.52 -4.62 1.19
C SER A 137 3.44 -4.00 2.08
N LEU A 138 2.53 -4.84 2.60
CA LEU A 138 1.55 -4.40 3.59
C LEU A 138 2.21 -3.87 4.86
N ASP A 139 3.28 -4.52 5.34
CA ASP A 139 4.04 -4.07 6.51
C ASP A 139 4.60 -2.65 6.30
N GLN A 140 5.14 -2.36 5.12
CA GLN A 140 5.60 -1.00 4.79
C GLN A 140 4.45 0.00 4.78
N SER A 141 3.31 -0.36 4.21
CA SER A 141 2.11 0.49 4.21
C SER A 141 1.61 0.75 5.62
N GLU A 142 1.57 -0.28 6.48
CA GLU A 142 1.20 -0.14 7.90
C GLU A 142 2.17 0.78 8.65
N GLN A 143 3.47 0.65 8.42
CA GLN A 143 4.45 1.53 9.06
C GLN A 143 4.28 2.99 8.64
N VAL A 144 3.95 3.27 7.37
CA VAL A 144 3.63 4.64 6.94
C VAL A 144 2.32 5.13 7.59
N ILE A 145 1.30 4.30 7.71
CA ILE A 145 0.07 4.66 8.45
C ILE A 145 0.42 5.08 9.89
N LEU A 146 1.19 4.25 10.61
CA LEU A 146 1.60 4.55 11.98
C LEU A 146 2.45 5.82 12.09
N HIS A 147 3.29 6.10 11.09
CA HIS A 147 4.06 7.35 11.00
C HIS A 147 3.13 8.57 10.96
N GLU A 148 2.13 8.56 10.09
CA GLU A 148 1.20 9.68 9.93
C GLU A 148 0.23 9.79 11.12
N VAL A 149 -0.19 8.67 11.71
CA VAL A 149 -0.94 8.64 12.97
C VAL A 149 -0.12 9.27 14.10
N ALA A 150 1.17 8.95 14.20
CA ALA A 150 2.06 9.58 15.19
C ALA A 150 2.15 11.09 15.02
N HIS A 151 2.17 11.59 13.77
CA HIS A 151 2.11 13.03 13.51
C HIS A 151 0.81 13.65 14.02
N ALA A 152 -0.33 13.05 13.69
CA ALA A 152 -1.64 13.54 14.13
C ALA A 152 -1.75 13.62 15.67
N LEU A 153 -1.23 12.62 16.37
CA LEU A 153 -1.23 12.56 17.84
C LEU A 153 -0.22 13.52 18.47
N ALA A 154 0.95 13.71 17.86
CA ALA A 154 2.00 14.59 18.38
C ALA A 154 1.70 16.08 18.20
N GLY A 155 0.86 16.41 17.20
CA GLY A 155 0.51 17.77 16.84
C GLY A 155 1.46 18.40 15.81
N LYS A 156 0.97 19.44 15.14
CA LYS A 156 1.60 20.08 13.98
C LYS A 156 3.05 20.53 14.22
N ASP A 157 3.34 21.04 15.41
CA ASP A 157 4.64 21.66 15.69
C ASP A 157 5.69 20.65 16.21
N ALA A 158 5.30 19.39 16.42
CA ALA A 158 6.20 18.37 16.97
C ALA A 158 7.28 17.91 15.98
N GLY A 159 7.01 17.99 14.65
CA GLY A 159 7.87 17.41 13.63
C GLY A 159 8.23 15.97 13.98
N HIS A 160 9.48 15.56 13.77
CA HIS A 160 10.03 14.27 14.26
C HIS A 160 10.82 14.43 15.56
N GLY A 161 10.41 15.37 16.42
CA GLY A 161 11.03 15.66 17.70
C GLY A 161 10.85 14.53 18.73
N PRO A 162 11.32 14.75 19.98
CA PRO A 162 11.25 13.74 21.04
C PRO A 162 9.82 13.25 21.31
N ASN A 163 8.85 14.16 21.33
CA ASN A 163 7.43 13.85 21.56
C ASN A 163 6.90 12.91 20.47
N TRP A 164 7.12 13.25 19.18
CA TRP A 164 6.73 12.38 18.06
C TRP A 164 7.38 11.01 18.18
N LYS A 165 8.70 10.94 18.45
CA LYS A 165 9.42 9.65 18.57
C LYS A 165 8.87 8.77 19.68
N GLN A 166 8.49 9.35 20.81
CA GLN A 166 7.90 8.62 21.92
C GLN A 166 6.54 8.05 21.53
N ILE A 167 5.67 8.86 20.92
CA ILE A 167 4.36 8.46 20.45
C ILE A 167 4.50 7.38 19.36
N ALA A 168 5.31 7.61 18.34
CA ALA A 168 5.53 6.67 17.25
C ALA A 168 5.94 5.28 17.78
N LYS A 169 6.89 5.24 18.73
CA LYS A 169 7.31 4.00 19.38
C LYS A 169 6.18 3.34 20.16
N SER A 170 5.37 4.11 20.90
CA SER A 170 4.28 3.56 21.73
C SER A 170 3.15 2.94 20.92
N ILE A 171 2.93 3.40 19.68
CA ILE A 171 1.91 2.86 18.77
C ILE A 171 2.43 1.76 17.83
N GLY A 172 3.68 1.31 18.02
CA GLY A 172 4.26 0.19 17.26
C GLY A 172 4.99 0.58 15.97
N TYR A 173 5.27 1.87 15.75
CA TYR A 173 6.11 2.30 14.64
C TYR A 173 7.56 1.83 14.84
N ARG A 174 8.09 1.10 13.87
CA ARG A 174 9.45 0.51 13.90
C ARG A 174 10.43 1.22 12.98
N GLY A 175 9.93 2.13 12.17
CA GLY A 175 10.67 2.81 11.11
C GLY A 175 10.33 2.28 9.73
N GLU A 176 10.37 3.17 8.77
CA GLU A 176 10.24 2.85 7.35
C GLU A 176 11.51 3.28 6.61
N LYS A 177 11.79 2.60 5.50
CA LYS A 177 12.91 2.94 4.60
C LYS A 177 12.40 3.48 3.26
N PHE A 178 11.43 4.38 3.32
CA PHE A 178 10.92 5.01 2.11
C PHE A 178 11.86 6.11 1.64
N THR A 179 12.38 5.97 0.42
CA THR A 179 13.26 6.96 -0.21
C THR A 179 12.58 7.72 -1.35
N GLY A 180 11.39 7.32 -1.77
CA GLY A 180 10.71 7.78 -2.99
C GLY A 180 11.37 7.28 -4.28
N LYS A 181 12.50 6.59 -4.18
CA LYS A 181 13.23 6.05 -5.34
C LYS A 181 12.45 4.89 -5.96
N GLU A 182 11.84 4.09 -5.14
CA GLU A 182 11.06 2.92 -5.51
C GLU A 182 9.85 3.33 -6.38
N ILE A 183 9.12 4.36 -5.97
CA ILE A 183 8.02 4.91 -6.78
C ILE A 183 8.58 5.58 -8.05
N ALA A 184 9.68 6.31 -7.93
CA ALA A 184 10.29 6.98 -9.07
C ALA A 184 10.81 5.97 -10.09
N GLU A 185 11.32 4.83 -9.65
CA GLU A 185 11.78 3.74 -10.52
C GLU A 185 10.65 3.23 -11.41
N GLN A 186 9.42 3.14 -10.89
CA GLN A 186 8.25 2.66 -11.63
C GLN A 186 7.52 3.76 -12.41
N THR A 187 7.50 4.99 -11.89
CA THR A 187 6.59 6.03 -12.38
C THR A 187 7.27 7.27 -12.97
N ALA A 188 8.60 7.40 -12.87
CA ALA A 188 9.30 8.55 -13.41
C ALA A 188 9.27 8.58 -14.93
N LYS A 189 8.99 9.75 -15.50
CA LYS A 189 8.96 9.97 -16.94
C LYS A 189 10.34 9.89 -17.58
N TRP A 190 11.39 10.28 -16.84
CA TRP A 190 12.77 10.31 -17.32
C TRP A 190 13.62 9.33 -16.53
N ILE A 191 14.29 8.43 -17.25
CA ILE A 191 15.25 7.48 -16.71
C ILE A 191 16.63 7.91 -17.19
N GLY A 192 17.53 8.15 -16.26
CA GLY A 192 18.89 8.52 -16.52
C GLY A 192 19.85 7.40 -16.16
N GLU A 193 20.89 7.19 -16.96
CA GLU A 193 21.95 6.23 -16.67
C GLU A 193 23.31 6.86 -16.88
N CYS A 194 24.23 6.67 -15.93
CA CYS A 194 25.61 7.07 -16.09
C CYS A 194 26.45 5.90 -16.64
N LYS A 195 27.64 6.18 -17.13
CA LYS A 195 28.54 5.16 -17.70
C LYS A 195 28.87 3.99 -16.76
N ASN A 196 28.67 4.15 -15.46
CA ASN A 196 28.90 3.11 -14.45
C ASN A 196 27.61 2.37 -14.07
N GLY A 197 26.51 2.54 -14.85
CA GLY A 197 25.25 1.83 -14.65
C GLY A 197 24.36 2.35 -13.53
N HIS A 198 24.73 3.45 -12.85
CA HIS A 198 23.85 4.01 -11.84
C HIS A 198 22.63 4.66 -12.49
N ARG A 199 21.43 4.25 -12.03
CA ARG A 199 20.15 4.78 -12.52
C ARG A 199 19.68 5.96 -11.68
N HIS A 200 19.07 6.92 -12.39
CA HIS A 200 18.51 8.15 -11.86
C HIS A 200 17.10 8.38 -12.43
N TYR A 201 16.20 8.93 -11.65
CA TYR A 201 14.80 9.07 -12.03
C TYR A 201 14.32 10.52 -11.85
N ARG A 202 13.57 11.05 -12.83
CA ARG A 202 13.00 12.40 -12.78
C ARG A 202 11.60 12.43 -13.39
N TYR A 203 10.72 13.23 -12.77
CA TYR A 203 9.37 13.46 -13.31
C TYR A 203 9.33 14.59 -14.34
N LYS A 204 10.31 15.50 -14.30
CA LYS A 204 10.46 16.60 -15.27
C LYS A 204 11.71 16.39 -16.10
N SER A 205 11.65 16.84 -17.37
CA SER A 205 12.81 16.82 -18.26
C SER A 205 14.01 17.53 -17.61
N PRO A 206 15.20 16.93 -17.66
CA PRO A 206 16.41 17.61 -17.20
C PRO A 206 16.72 18.77 -18.14
N ARG A 207 16.81 19.98 -17.58
CA ARG A 207 17.09 21.22 -18.34
C ARG A 207 18.58 21.49 -18.53
N ALA A 208 19.43 20.75 -17.84
CA ALA A 208 20.89 20.90 -17.88
C ALA A 208 21.55 19.53 -17.89
N GLN A 209 22.83 19.51 -18.28
CA GLN A 209 23.65 18.31 -18.10
C GLN A 209 23.83 18.02 -16.62
N LEU A 210 23.56 16.81 -16.20
CA LEU A 210 23.69 16.36 -14.83
C LEU A 210 24.76 15.27 -14.74
N ALA A 211 25.52 15.29 -13.65
CA ALA A 211 26.51 14.27 -13.34
C ALA A 211 26.03 13.37 -12.21
N CYS A 212 26.46 12.11 -12.24
CA CYS A 212 26.09 11.10 -11.27
C CYS A 212 26.74 11.37 -9.91
N GLY A 213 25.90 11.64 -8.89
CA GLY A 213 26.36 11.86 -7.52
C GLY A 213 26.92 10.63 -6.81
N TYR A 214 26.59 9.41 -7.31
CA TYR A 214 27.19 8.17 -6.80
C TYR A 214 28.62 7.95 -7.27
N CYS A 215 28.99 8.52 -8.45
CA CYS A 215 30.33 8.39 -9.01
C CYS A 215 31.31 9.46 -8.54
N GLY A 216 30.83 10.57 -7.99
CA GLY A 216 31.67 11.66 -7.50
C GLY A 216 30.88 12.84 -6.96
N LYS A 217 31.53 13.63 -6.11
CA LYS A 217 30.95 14.87 -5.58
C LYS A 217 31.00 15.98 -6.64
N GLY A 218 29.91 16.75 -6.75
CA GLY A 218 29.80 17.87 -7.66
C GLY A 218 29.67 17.46 -9.15
N PHE A 219 29.70 18.49 -10.02
CA PHE A 219 29.58 18.28 -11.46
C PHE A 219 30.89 17.77 -12.06
N ASN A 220 30.84 16.60 -12.69
CA ASN A 220 31.99 16.01 -13.39
C ASN A 220 31.54 15.41 -14.72
N ARG A 221 32.12 15.92 -15.82
CA ARG A 221 31.81 15.46 -17.18
C ARG A 221 32.10 13.98 -17.43
N ARG A 222 32.98 13.35 -16.64
CA ARG A 222 33.23 11.90 -16.71
C ARG A 222 32.04 11.06 -16.32
N TYR A 223 31.11 11.62 -15.52
CA TYR A 223 29.98 10.92 -14.92
C TYR A 223 28.65 11.52 -15.37
N LEU A 224 28.60 12.05 -16.59
CA LEU A 224 27.34 12.55 -17.17
C LEU A 224 26.29 11.45 -17.20
N ILE A 225 25.05 11.88 -16.97
CA ILE A 225 23.88 11.03 -17.04
C ILE A 225 23.22 11.22 -18.39
N SER A 226 23.06 10.13 -19.12
CA SER A 226 22.27 10.07 -20.35
C SER A 226 20.80 9.84 -19.97
N TRP A 227 19.90 10.66 -20.49
CA TRP A 227 18.47 10.64 -20.13
C TRP A 227 17.64 10.13 -21.29
N THR A 228 16.73 9.19 -20.98
CA THR A 228 15.75 8.64 -21.92
C THR A 228 14.35 8.88 -21.35
N GLU A 229 13.43 9.30 -22.18
CA GLU A 229 12.02 9.39 -21.82
C GLU A 229 11.42 7.98 -21.83
N ARG A 230 10.70 7.63 -20.75
CA ARG A 230 9.98 6.35 -20.67
C ARG A 230 8.86 6.35 -21.71
N ALA A 231 8.80 5.30 -22.51
CA ALA A 231 7.64 5.05 -23.38
C ALA A 231 6.36 4.95 -22.51
N ALA A 232 5.30 5.57 -22.99
CA ALA A 232 3.99 5.58 -22.31
C ALA A 232 3.34 4.19 -22.36
#